data_b045d2a408aa2262a3716c8fefa5b18c
#
_entry.id   b045d2a408aa2262a3716c8fefa5b18c
#
_cell.length_a   1.000
_cell.length_b   1.000
_cell.length_c   1.000
_cell.angle_alpha   90.00
_cell.angle_beta   90.00
_cell.angle_gamma   90.00
#
_symmetry.space_group_name_H-M   'P 1'
#
loop_
_entity.id
_entity.type
_entity.pdbx_description
1 polymer ?
#
loop_
_entity_poly.entity_id
_entity_poly.type
_entity_poly.pdbx_seq_one_letter_code
_entity_poly.pdbx_strand_id
1 'polypeptide(L)'
;MLRLDHAGYAVGNLDEAAVRFREVYGLDSVVGGRHSGLGTANRIVPLGPHYIELIGVVDPAEAETSAFGRSVIERTAEGEGWLLMVASSDDVDAEARRLGLDVQEGARARADGSEIRWRMAGIDDPRREPWMPFFITWDIPDELYPGRQRAAHTVQPRGLSWVEVGGDEDRLREWLGDAELPIRVTDGEPGIRRVAISSSDGGFVIE
;
A
#
# COMPACT_ATOMS: atom_id res chain seq x y z
N MET A 1 -14.54 -10.49 4.99
CA MET A 1 -14.98 -9.30 4.23
C MET A 1 -13.74 -8.55 3.78
N LEU A 2 -13.69 -8.11 2.49
CA LEU A 2 -12.60 -7.28 1.97
C LEU A 2 -12.85 -5.79 2.26
N ARG A 3 -11.76 -5.07 2.56
CA ARG A 3 -11.75 -3.60 2.72
C ARG A 3 -10.48 -3.06 2.08
N LEU A 4 -10.52 -1.85 1.55
CA LEU A 4 -9.30 -1.15 1.17
C LEU A 4 -8.44 -0.98 2.44
N ASP A 5 -7.16 -1.32 2.36
CA ASP A 5 -6.24 -1.24 3.51
C ASP A 5 -5.28 -0.07 3.35
N HIS A 6 -4.46 -0.10 2.32
CA HIS A 6 -3.51 0.97 2.04
C HIS A 6 -3.12 1.04 0.57
N ALA A 7 -2.45 2.12 0.22
CA ALA A 7 -1.82 2.29 -1.08
C ALA A 7 -0.32 2.62 -0.90
N GLY A 8 0.52 1.99 -1.71
CA GLY A 8 1.97 2.19 -1.70
C GLY A 8 2.40 3.17 -2.78
N TYR A 9 3.23 4.12 -2.38
CA TYR A 9 3.79 5.17 -3.24
C TYR A 9 5.32 5.03 -3.25
N ALA A 10 5.89 4.69 -4.40
CA ALA A 10 7.32 4.52 -4.58
C ALA A 10 8.03 5.86 -4.65
N VAL A 11 9.13 6.01 -3.90
CA VAL A 11 9.90 7.25 -3.78
C VAL A 11 11.39 7.00 -3.91
N GLY A 12 12.09 7.95 -4.48
CA GLY A 12 13.56 7.89 -4.61
C GLY A 12 14.28 8.11 -3.28
N ASN A 13 13.71 8.95 -2.40
CA ASN A 13 14.26 9.23 -1.07
C ASN A 13 13.12 9.36 -0.06
N LEU A 14 13.12 8.52 0.97
CA LEU A 14 12.07 8.47 1.99
C LEU A 14 11.95 9.75 2.82
N ASP A 15 13.06 10.40 3.16
CA ASP A 15 13.04 11.60 3.99
C ASP A 15 12.59 12.83 3.19
N GLU A 16 13.04 12.97 1.95
CA GLU A 16 12.58 14.02 1.04
C GLU A 16 11.09 13.86 0.72
N ALA A 17 10.64 12.62 0.48
CA ALA A 17 9.23 12.34 0.27
C ALA A 17 8.37 12.68 1.50
N ALA A 18 8.86 12.37 2.72
CA ALA A 18 8.18 12.74 3.95
C ALA A 18 8.01 14.26 4.10
N VAL A 19 9.05 15.03 3.80
CA VAL A 19 8.98 16.50 3.79
C VAL A 19 7.97 16.98 2.75
N ARG A 20 8.03 16.46 1.54
CA ARG A 20 7.13 16.85 0.45
C ARG A 20 5.67 16.51 0.77
N PHE A 21 5.37 15.32 1.30
CA PHE A 21 3.99 14.95 1.68
C PHE A 21 3.44 15.88 2.77
N ARG A 22 4.28 16.27 3.71
CA ARG A 22 3.91 17.24 4.75
C ARG A 22 3.66 18.64 4.20
N GLU A 23 4.53 19.14 3.32
CA GLU A 23 4.44 20.50 2.78
C GLU A 23 3.32 20.65 1.76
N VAL A 24 3.13 19.66 0.88
CA VAL A 24 2.16 19.74 -0.22
C VAL A 24 0.76 19.32 0.24
N TYR A 25 0.66 18.23 1.01
CA TYR A 25 -0.63 17.63 1.37
C TYR A 25 -0.99 17.81 2.84
N GLY A 26 -0.10 18.36 3.67
CA GLY A 26 -0.32 18.45 5.10
C GLY A 26 -0.26 17.09 5.82
N LEU A 27 0.26 16.07 5.14
CA LEU A 27 0.33 14.70 5.62
C LEU A 27 1.73 14.38 6.16
N ASP A 28 1.86 14.28 7.47
CA ASP A 28 3.10 13.84 8.12
C ASP A 28 3.20 12.31 8.12
N SER A 29 4.42 11.79 8.27
CA SER A 29 4.70 10.36 8.28
C SER A 29 5.57 9.95 9.46
N VAL A 30 5.48 8.70 9.84
CA VAL A 30 6.35 8.07 10.83
C VAL A 30 7.25 7.04 10.17
N VAL A 31 8.40 6.76 10.77
CA VAL A 31 9.28 5.69 10.29
C VAL A 31 8.55 4.36 10.43
N GLY A 32 8.46 3.63 9.36
CA GLY A 32 7.86 2.31 9.33
C GLY A 32 8.87 1.22 9.69
N GLY A 33 9.76 0.90 8.79
CA GLY A 33 10.81 -0.09 8.98
C GLY A 33 11.41 -0.59 7.68
N ARG A 34 12.36 -1.51 7.79
CA ARG A 34 13.00 -2.18 6.66
C ARG A 34 12.25 -3.49 6.34
N HIS A 35 12.02 -3.75 5.08
CA HIS A 35 11.52 -5.03 4.60
C HIS A 35 12.70 -5.98 4.44
N SER A 36 12.77 -6.98 5.31
CA SER A 36 13.89 -7.93 5.32
C SER A 36 13.94 -8.74 4.02
N GLY A 37 15.10 -8.82 3.39
CA GLY A 37 15.30 -9.58 2.15
C GLY A 37 14.74 -8.90 0.89
N LEU A 38 14.18 -7.68 0.99
CA LEU A 38 13.60 -6.97 -0.15
C LEU A 38 14.38 -5.72 -0.55
N GLY A 39 15.40 -5.31 0.22
CA GLY A 39 16.21 -4.12 -0.04
C GLY A 39 15.48 -2.78 0.07
N THR A 40 14.25 -2.79 0.58
CA THR A 40 13.39 -1.62 0.68
C THR A 40 13.08 -1.27 2.14
N ALA A 41 12.68 -0.04 2.38
CA ALA A 41 12.13 0.43 3.65
C ALA A 41 10.92 1.33 3.39
N ASN A 42 10.18 1.63 4.44
CA ASN A 42 9.02 2.48 4.31
C ASN A 42 8.92 3.56 5.40
N ARG A 43 8.12 4.57 5.09
CA ARG A 43 7.49 5.48 6.05
C ARG A 43 5.97 5.35 5.91
N ILE A 44 5.28 5.45 7.03
CA ILE A 44 3.84 5.32 7.11
C ILE A 44 3.21 6.71 7.27
N VAL A 45 2.29 7.05 6.40
CA VAL A 45 1.37 8.18 6.54
C VAL A 45 0.06 7.65 7.09
N PRO A 46 -0.18 7.70 8.41
CA PRO A 46 -1.37 7.10 9.03
C PRO A 46 -2.60 7.95 8.73
N LEU A 47 -3.70 7.31 8.34
CA LEU A 47 -4.97 7.97 8.00
C LEU A 47 -6.15 7.43 8.83
N GLY A 48 -5.88 6.75 9.94
CA GLY A 48 -6.89 6.11 10.78
C GLY A 48 -7.21 4.69 10.31
N PRO A 49 -8.31 4.47 9.58
CA PRO A 49 -8.65 3.12 9.08
C PRO A 49 -7.76 2.65 7.93
N HIS A 50 -6.98 3.53 7.34
CA HIS A 50 -6.10 3.28 6.21
C HIS A 50 -4.73 3.94 6.42
N TYR A 51 -3.79 3.73 5.52
CA TYR A 51 -2.54 4.50 5.45
C TYR A 51 -2.00 4.60 4.02
N ILE A 52 -1.07 5.52 3.81
CA ILE A 52 -0.20 5.51 2.63
C ILE A 52 1.16 4.97 3.07
N GLU A 53 1.71 4.07 2.29
CA GLU A 53 3.05 3.55 2.48
C GLU A 53 4.01 4.23 1.50
N LEU A 54 4.88 5.10 1.98
CA LEU A 54 5.99 5.63 1.17
C LEU A 54 7.09 4.57 1.16
N ILE A 55 7.46 4.06 -0.01
CA ILE A 55 8.36 2.93 -0.19
C ILE A 55 9.60 3.38 -0.96
N GLY A 56 10.78 3.15 -0.40
CA GLY A 56 12.05 3.49 -1.03
C GLY A 56 13.06 2.36 -0.96
N VAL A 57 13.99 2.33 -1.92
CA VAL A 57 15.12 1.42 -1.90
C VAL A 57 16.18 1.94 -0.92
N VAL A 58 16.63 1.08 -0.01
CA VAL A 58 17.68 1.39 0.99
C VAL A 58 18.93 0.51 0.84
N ASP A 59 18.79 -0.59 0.11
CA ASP A 59 19.87 -1.49 -0.27
C ASP A 59 19.64 -1.94 -1.72
N PRO A 60 20.27 -1.26 -2.69
CA PRO A 60 20.06 -1.59 -4.11
C PRO A 60 20.43 -3.02 -4.47
N ALA A 61 21.53 -3.54 -3.90
CA ALA A 61 21.97 -4.90 -4.20
C ALA A 61 20.98 -5.96 -3.71
N GLU A 62 20.38 -5.76 -2.52
CA GLU A 62 19.34 -6.63 -2.01
C GLU A 62 18.02 -6.44 -2.80
N ALA A 63 17.68 -5.21 -3.17
CA ALA A 63 16.46 -4.90 -3.94
C ALA A 63 16.45 -5.57 -5.32
N GLU A 64 17.58 -5.62 -6.00
CA GLU A 64 17.74 -6.31 -7.29
C GLU A 64 17.45 -7.83 -7.19
N THR A 65 17.57 -8.43 -6.02
CA THR A 65 17.35 -9.87 -5.83
C THR A 65 15.89 -10.23 -5.63
N SER A 66 15.03 -9.27 -5.28
CA SER A 66 13.60 -9.51 -5.03
C SER A 66 12.71 -8.91 -6.14
N ALA A 67 11.58 -9.57 -6.43
CA ALA A 67 10.61 -9.04 -7.40
C ALA A 67 10.04 -7.70 -6.92
N PHE A 68 9.71 -7.59 -5.64
CA PHE A 68 9.21 -6.35 -5.05
C PHE A 68 10.25 -5.22 -5.08
N GLY A 69 11.52 -5.49 -4.72
CA GLY A 69 12.58 -4.50 -4.80
C GLY A 69 12.79 -3.97 -6.22
N ARG A 70 12.79 -4.87 -7.21
CA ARG A 70 12.87 -4.47 -8.63
C ARG A 70 11.70 -3.59 -9.06
N SER A 71 10.48 -3.90 -8.64
CA SER A 71 9.32 -3.05 -8.99
C SER A 71 9.43 -1.64 -8.42
N VAL A 72 10.01 -1.48 -7.22
CA VAL A 72 10.29 -0.15 -6.65
C VAL A 72 11.38 0.58 -7.45
N ILE A 73 12.47 -0.13 -7.85
CA ILE A 73 13.53 0.43 -8.69
C ILE A 73 12.95 0.91 -10.03
N GLU A 74 12.22 0.06 -10.72
CA GLU A 74 11.59 0.35 -12.01
C GLU A 74 10.65 1.55 -11.90
N ARG A 75 9.74 1.54 -10.91
CA ARG A 75 8.79 2.63 -10.73
C ARG A 75 9.48 3.97 -10.47
N THR A 76 10.53 3.98 -9.62
CA THR A 76 11.26 5.21 -9.30
C THR A 76 12.14 5.71 -10.44
N ALA A 77 12.58 4.82 -11.34
CA ALA A 77 13.30 5.21 -12.55
C ALA A 77 12.43 5.98 -13.57
N GLU A 78 11.12 5.68 -13.59
CA GLU A 78 10.13 6.41 -14.39
C GLU A 78 9.64 7.70 -13.71
N GLY A 79 9.94 7.87 -12.44
CA GLY A 79 9.48 8.93 -11.55
C GLY A 79 8.82 8.34 -10.30
N GLU A 80 8.62 9.15 -9.27
CA GLU A 80 7.90 8.72 -8.08
C GLU A 80 6.40 8.58 -8.37
N GLY A 81 5.71 7.70 -7.64
CA GLY A 81 4.28 7.53 -7.83
C GLY A 81 3.71 6.25 -7.24
N TRP A 82 2.43 6.05 -7.48
CA TRP A 82 1.70 4.88 -7.00
C TRP A 82 2.26 3.58 -7.57
N LEU A 83 2.45 2.60 -6.72
CA LEU A 83 3.05 1.32 -7.05
C LEU A 83 2.11 0.15 -6.80
N LEU A 84 1.39 0.17 -5.69
CA LEU A 84 0.56 -0.94 -5.26
C LEU A 84 -0.68 -0.46 -4.49
N MET A 85 -1.65 -1.35 -4.41
CA MET A 85 -2.85 -1.23 -3.58
C MET A 85 -3.07 -2.54 -2.83
N VAL A 86 -3.55 -2.45 -1.61
CA VAL A 86 -3.77 -3.60 -0.73
C VAL A 86 -5.19 -3.60 -0.20
N ALA A 87 -5.80 -4.76 -0.21
CA ALA A 87 -7.08 -5.01 0.42
C ALA A 87 -6.90 -5.89 1.66
N SER A 88 -7.37 -5.45 2.82
CA SER A 88 -7.43 -6.31 4.00
C SER A 88 -8.60 -7.28 3.93
N SER A 89 -8.36 -8.51 4.36
CA SER A 89 -9.35 -9.57 4.50
C SER A 89 -9.44 -10.03 5.95
N ASP A 90 -10.63 -10.37 6.41
CA ASP A 90 -10.81 -11.03 7.69
C ASP A 90 -10.28 -12.49 7.66
N ASP A 91 -10.11 -13.06 6.45
CA ASP A 91 -9.58 -14.41 6.20
C ASP A 91 -8.86 -14.46 4.84
N VAL A 92 -7.54 -14.23 4.84
CA VAL A 92 -6.71 -14.30 3.62
C VAL A 92 -6.65 -15.71 3.04
N ASP A 93 -6.78 -16.75 3.88
CA ASP A 93 -6.80 -18.13 3.40
C ASP A 93 -8.06 -18.43 2.57
N ALA A 94 -9.18 -17.80 2.89
CA ALA A 94 -10.39 -17.91 2.09
C ALA A 94 -10.21 -17.27 0.71
N GLU A 95 -9.59 -16.09 0.64
CA GLU A 95 -9.27 -15.44 -0.63
C GLU A 95 -8.27 -16.26 -1.45
N ALA A 96 -7.25 -16.78 -0.79
CA ALA A 96 -6.26 -17.65 -1.41
C ALA A 96 -6.90 -18.91 -2.00
N ARG A 97 -7.77 -19.59 -1.27
CA ARG A 97 -8.50 -20.76 -1.79
C ARG A 97 -9.41 -20.41 -2.97
N ARG A 98 -10.11 -19.28 -2.91
CA ARG A 98 -11.01 -18.83 -3.97
C ARG A 98 -10.29 -18.63 -5.31
N LEU A 99 -9.10 -18.07 -5.24
CA LEU A 99 -8.31 -17.69 -6.42
C LEU A 99 -7.18 -18.70 -6.76
N GLY A 100 -6.96 -19.72 -5.92
CA GLY A 100 -5.83 -20.65 -6.08
C GLY A 100 -4.48 -19.95 -5.90
N LEU A 101 -4.35 -19.10 -4.86
CA LEU A 101 -3.14 -18.36 -4.53
C LEU A 101 -2.39 -19.04 -3.39
N ASP A 102 -1.09 -18.78 -3.32
CA ASP A 102 -0.27 -19.12 -2.17
C ASP A 102 -0.37 -18.02 -1.10
N VAL A 103 -0.45 -18.44 0.18
CA VAL A 103 -0.37 -17.53 1.32
C VAL A 103 1.08 -17.40 1.75
N GLN A 104 1.54 -16.17 1.90
CA GLN A 104 2.88 -15.83 2.35
C GLN A 104 2.81 -15.12 3.70
N GLU A 105 3.79 -15.37 4.56
CA GLU A 105 3.97 -14.64 5.81
C GLU A 105 4.88 -13.43 5.59
N GLY A 106 4.52 -12.30 6.17
CA GLY A 106 5.32 -11.11 6.20
C GLY A 106 5.57 -10.63 7.62
N ALA A 107 6.71 -10.03 7.84
CA ALA A 107 7.05 -9.43 9.12
C ALA A 107 7.93 -8.19 8.93
N ARG A 108 7.84 -7.27 9.88
CA ARG A 108 8.66 -6.06 9.93
C ARG A 108 9.02 -5.72 11.36
N ALA A 109 10.31 -5.51 11.61
CA ALA A 109 10.77 -4.99 12.89
C ALA A 109 10.39 -3.50 13.04
N ARG A 110 9.95 -3.12 14.23
CA ARG A 110 9.69 -1.74 14.64
C ARG A 110 10.91 -1.16 15.34
N ALA A 111 10.96 0.18 15.44
CA ALA A 111 12.04 0.89 16.12
C ALA A 111 12.17 0.55 17.62
N ASP A 112 11.08 0.11 18.26
CA ASP A 112 11.05 -0.34 19.66
C ASP A 112 11.50 -1.79 19.86
N GLY A 113 11.92 -2.49 18.80
CA GLY A 113 12.35 -3.88 18.79
C GLY A 113 11.21 -4.91 18.75
N SER A 114 9.96 -4.47 18.79
CA SER A 114 8.81 -5.35 18.55
C SER A 114 8.69 -5.67 17.06
N GLU A 115 7.92 -6.71 16.74
CA GLU A 115 7.66 -7.12 15.37
C GLU A 115 6.16 -7.08 15.08
N ILE A 116 5.79 -6.58 13.93
CA ILE A 116 4.45 -6.73 13.38
C ILE A 116 4.47 -7.80 12.29
N ARG A 117 3.40 -8.61 12.28
CA ARG A 117 3.25 -9.74 11.36
C ARG A 117 1.95 -9.65 10.60
N TRP A 118 1.97 -10.17 9.41
CA TRP A 118 0.79 -10.31 8.56
C TRP A 118 0.91 -11.54 7.68
N ARG A 119 -0.20 -11.95 7.13
CA ARG A 119 -0.26 -12.93 6.06
C ARG A 119 -0.84 -12.26 4.82
N MET A 120 -0.36 -12.63 3.66
CA MET A 120 -0.77 -12.02 2.40
C MET A 120 -0.90 -13.07 1.30
N ALA A 121 -1.71 -12.75 0.29
CA ALA A 121 -1.91 -13.60 -0.87
C ALA A 121 -2.02 -12.74 -2.14
N GLY A 122 -1.45 -13.24 -3.23
CA GLY A 122 -1.54 -12.63 -4.55
C GLY A 122 -0.51 -11.57 -4.89
N ILE A 123 0.42 -11.23 -3.99
CA ILE A 123 1.44 -10.20 -4.27
C ILE A 123 2.33 -10.57 -5.46
N ASP A 124 2.74 -11.83 -5.56
CA ASP A 124 3.61 -12.35 -6.62
C ASP A 124 2.86 -13.18 -7.67
N ASP A 125 1.53 -13.22 -7.64
CA ASP A 125 0.76 -14.00 -8.61
C ASP A 125 0.79 -13.34 -10.00
N PRO A 126 1.20 -14.06 -11.06
CA PRO A 126 1.34 -13.49 -12.39
C PRO A 126 0.02 -13.07 -13.03
N ARG A 127 -1.14 -13.49 -12.50
CA ARG A 127 -2.47 -13.07 -12.95
C ARG A 127 -2.89 -11.72 -12.37
N ARG A 128 -2.27 -11.32 -11.25
CA ARG A 128 -2.50 -10.00 -10.65
C ARG A 128 -1.73 -8.95 -11.44
N GLU A 129 -2.43 -8.01 -12.00
CA GLU A 129 -1.80 -6.83 -12.56
C GLU A 129 -1.42 -5.82 -11.45
N PRO A 130 -0.39 -5.00 -11.63
CA PRO A 130 0.11 -4.08 -10.58
C PRO A 130 -0.96 -3.15 -9.99
N TRP A 131 -1.97 -2.79 -10.79
CA TRP A 131 -3.07 -1.94 -10.38
C TRP A 131 -4.18 -2.67 -9.61
N MET A 132 -4.15 -4.00 -9.55
CA MET A 132 -5.08 -4.81 -8.77
C MET A 132 -4.55 -5.00 -7.34
N PRO A 133 -5.42 -5.00 -6.30
CA PRO A 133 -4.96 -5.21 -4.94
C PRO A 133 -4.48 -6.65 -4.72
N PHE A 134 -3.45 -6.82 -3.91
CA PHE A 134 -3.25 -8.10 -3.23
C PHE A 134 -3.95 -8.08 -1.86
N PHE A 135 -4.04 -9.24 -1.21
CA PHE A 135 -4.80 -9.40 0.01
C PHE A 135 -3.88 -9.53 1.22
N ILE A 136 -4.30 -8.95 2.36
CA ILE A 136 -3.57 -9.02 3.62
C ILE A 136 -4.53 -9.32 4.78
N THR A 137 -4.04 -10.08 5.75
CA THR A 137 -4.63 -10.19 7.09
C THR A 137 -3.55 -9.85 8.11
N TRP A 138 -3.85 -8.90 8.98
CA TRP A 138 -2.92 -8.46 10.03
C TRP A 138 -3.02 -9.40 11.25
N ASP A 139 -1.88 -9.95 11.68
CA ASP A 139 -1.75 -10.77 12.89
C ASP A 139 -1.21 -9.91 14.05
N ILE A 140 -1.83 -8.77 14.28
CA ILE A 140 -1.43 -7.78 15.28
C ILE A 140 -2.65 -7.25 16.04
N PRO A 141 -2.48 -6.76 17.28
CA PRO A 141 -3.49 -5.94 17.95
C PRO A 141 -3.85 -4.70 17.13
N ASP A 142 -5.11 -4.29 17.19
CA ASP A 142 -5.64 -3.17 16.38
C ASP A 142 -4.91 -1.84 16.65
N GLU A 143 -4.44 -1.61 17.89
CA GLU A 143 -3.64 -0.44 18.26
C GLU A 143 -2.25 -0.39 17.60
N LEU A 144 -1.75 -1.52 17.10
CA LEU A 144 -0.49 -1.61 16.37
C LEU A 144 -0.65 -1.47 14.86
N TYR A 145 -1.89 -1.38 14.37
CA TYR A 145 -2.17 -1.20 12.96
C TYR A 145 -1.51 0.08 12.42
N PRO A 146 -0.80 0.03 11.28
CA PRO A 146 -0.03 1.16 10.77
C PRO A 146 -0.85 2.44 10.59
N GLY A 147 -2.08 2.34 10.14
CA GLY A 147 -2.98 3.48 9.94
C GLY A 147 -3.35 4.22 11.23
N ARG A 148 -3.24 3.60 12.40
CA ARG A 148 -3.57 4.19 13.71
C ARG A 148 -2.38 4.82 14.43
N GLN A 149 -1.22 4.80 13.84
CA GLN A 149 -0.05 5.49 14.40
C GLN A 149 -0.31 7.00 14.47
N ARG A 150 0.36 7.67 15.38
CA ARG A 150 0.21 9.13 15.54
C ARG A 150 1.24 9.85 14.69
N ALA A 151 0.78 10.75 13.83
CA ALA A 151 1.61 11.68 13.07
C ALA A 151 1.08 13.11 13.24
N ALA A 152 1.96 14.09 13.04
CA ALA A 152 1.62 15.51 13.24
C ALA A 152 1.07 16.15 11.95
N HIS A 153 -0.02 15.58 11.41
CA HIS A 153 -0.68 16.14 10.24
C HIS A 153 -1.14 17.58 10.47
N THR A 154 -1.07 18.41 9.44
CA THR A 154 -1.67 19.75 9.46
C THR A 154 -3.11 19.75 8.95
N VAL A 155 -3.51 18.65 8.30
CA VAL A 155 -4.89 18.32 7.94
C VAL A 155 -5.44 17.25 8.88
N GLN A 156 -6.74 16.97 8.82
CA GLN A 156 -7.40 15.95 9.64
C GLN A 156 -7.83 14.78 8.75
N PRO A 157 -6.91 13.88 8.32
CA PRO A 157 -7.27 12.79 7.43
C PRO A 157 -8.23 11.80 8.12
N ARG A 158 -9.15 11.25 7.35
CA ARG A 158 -10.15 10.26 7.81
C ARG A 158 -10.05 8.92 7.07
N GLY A 159 -9.13 8.82 6.13
CA GLY A 159 -8.86 7.60 5.35
C GLY A 159 -8.82 7.82 3.85
N LEU A 160 -8.60 6.73 3.14
CA LEU A 160 -8.73 6.67 1.68
C LEU A 160 -10.22 6.67 1.32
N SER A 161 -10.62 7.53 0.38
CA SER A 161 -11.99 7.60 -0.11
C SER A 161 -12.20 6.70 -1.32
N TRP A 162 -11.27 6.72 -2.26
CA TRP A 162 -11.27 5.89 -3.45
C TRP A 162 -9.87 5.87 -4.09
N VAL A 163 -9.65 4.85 -4.91
CA VAL A 163 -8.46 4.72 -5.77
C VAL A 163 -8.93 4.66 -7.21
N GLU A 164 -8.33 5.47 -8.09
CA GLU A 164 -8.56 5.40 -9.53
C GLU A 164 -7.44 4.65 -10.21
N VAL A 165 -7.82 3.72 -11.06
CA VAL A 165 -6.89 2.86 -11.80
C VAL A 165 -7.23 2.88 -13.29
N GLY A 166 -6.21 2.77 -14.13
CA GLY A 166 -6.39 2.31 -15.50
C GLY A 166 -6.38 0.79 -15.51
N GLY A 167 -7.33 0.15 -16.18
CA GLY A 167 -7.40 -1.30 -16.24
C GLY A 167 -8.71 -1.83 -16.77
N ASP A 168 -8.97 -3.11 -16.52
CA ASP A 168 -10.14 -3.85 -16.96
C ASP A 168 -11.07 -4.12 -15.76
N GLU A 169 -12.29 -3.58 -15.81
CA GLU A 169 -13.26 -3.71 -14.72
C GLU A 169 -13.74 -5.16 -14.51
N ASP A 170 -13.86 -5.96 -15.57
CA ASP A 170 -14.31 -7.33 -15.46
C ASP A 170 -13.23 -8.20 -14.79
N ARG A 171 -11.96 -7.96 -15.11
CA ARG A 171 -10.83 -8.60 -14.41
C ARG A 171 -10.76 -8.23 -12.93
N LEU A 172 -10.99 -6.95 -12.60
CA LEU A 172 -11.04 -6.54 -11.21
C LEU A 172 -12.19 -7.22 -10.46
N ARG A 173 -13.37 -7.29 -11.08
CA ARG A 173 -14.54 -7.96 -10.49
C ARG A 173 -14.30 -9.45 -10.28
N GLU A 174 -13.69 -10.14 -11.25
CA GLU A 174 -13.31 -11.56 -11.11
C GLU A 174 -12.31 -11.74 -9.95
N TRP A 175 -11.35 -10.85 -9.84
CA TRP A 175 -10.34 -10.87 -8.77
C TRP A 175 -10.93 -10.61 -7.39
N LEU A 176 -11.82 -9.65 -7.24
CA LEU A 176 -12.45 -9.29 -5.97
C LEU A 176 -13.63 -10.20 -5.58
N GLY A 177 -14.23 -10.91 -6.53
CA GLY A 177 -15.47 -11.65 -6.32
C GLY A 177 -16.63 -10.71 -6.00
N ASP A 178 -17.42 -11.05 -4.97
CA ASP A 178 -18.59 -10.26 -4.56
C ASP A 178 -18.23 -9.01 -3.73
N ALA A 179 -16.95 -8.72 -3.53
CA ALA A 179 -16.53 -7.59 -2.71
C ALA A 179 -16.54 -6.29 -3.52
N GLU A 180 -17.16 -5.26 -2.96
CA GLU A 180 -17.12 -3.89 -3.49
C GLU A 180 -16.08 -3.07 -2.72
N LEU A 181 -15.02 -2.68 -3.40
CA LEU A 181 -14.02 -1.75 -2.89
C LEU A 181 -14.17 -0.38 -3.58
N PRO A 182 -13.76 0.72 -2.94
CA PRO A 182 -13.86 2.05 -3.51
C PRO A 182 -12.78 2.26 -4.61
N ILE A 183 -12.77 1.40 -5.61
CA ILE A 183 -11.86 1.44 -6.76
C ILE A 183 -12.66 1.90 -7.98
N ARG A 184 -12.12 2.87 -8.69
CA ARG A 184 -12.70 3.43 -9.93
C ARG A 184 -11.84 2.99 -11.10
N VAL A 185 -12.35 2.14 -11.94
CA VAL A 185 -11.66 1.74 -13.17
C VAL A 185 -11.97 2.73 -14.28
N THR A 186 -10.94 3.15 -14.99
CA THR A 186 -11.04 4.08 -16.13
C THR A 186 -10.24 3.53 -17.32
N ASP A 187 -10.61 3.94 -18.50
CA ASP A 187 -9.90 3.58 -19.73
C ASP A 187 -8.46 4.13 -19.74
N GLY A 188 -7.55 3.41 -20.40
CA GLY A 188 -6.18 3.80 -20.71
C GLY A 188 -5.14 2.88 -20.10
N GLU A 189 -3.88 3.33 -20.03
CA GLU A 189 -2.75 2.51 -19.59
C GLU A 189 -2.99 1.92 -18.20
N PRO A 190 -2.71 0.62 -18.00
CA PRO A 190 -2.85 -0.04 -16.71
C PRO A 190 -1.96 0.60 -15.63
N GLY A 191 -2.53 0.88 -14.46
CA GLY A 191 -1.79 1.46 -13.34
C GLY A 191 -2.70 2.16 -12.35
N ILE A 192 -2.18 2.44 -11.15
CA ILE A 192 -2.84 3.30 -10.17
C ILE A 192 -2.53 4.74 -10.54
N ARG A 193 -3.55 5.57 -10.72
CA ARG A 193 -3.42 6.94 -11.20
C ARG A 193 -3.59 7.96 -10.11
N ARG A 194 -4.64 7.81 -9.31
CA ARG A 194 -5.03 8.80 -8.31
C ARG A 194 -5.58 8.11 -7.07
N VAL A 195 -5.24 8.66 -5.93
CA VAL A 195 -5.78 8.22 -4.63
C VAL A 195 -6.40 9.42 -3.93
N ALA A 196 -7.66 9.29 -3.56
CA ALA A 196 -8.37 10.33 -2.84
C ALA A 196 -8.34 10.09 -1.34
N ILE A 197 -8.03 11.16 -0.62
CA ILE A 197 -8.00 11.21 0.83
C ILE A 197 -9.22 11.99 1.33
N SER A 198 -9.98 11.42 2.24
CA SER A 198 -11.01 12.16 2.98
C SER A 198 -10.39 12.90 4.17
N SER A 199 -10.86 14.11 4.44
CA SER A 199 -10.49 14.88 5.62
C SER A 199 -11.69 15.63 6.20
N SER A 200 -11.55 16.23 7.40
CA SER A 200 -12.61 17.03 8.01
C SER A 200 -12.99 18.26 7.18
N ASP A 201 -12.04 18.80 6.41
CA ASP A 201 -12.16 20.07 5.69
C ASP A 201 -12.48 19.86 4.20
N GLY A 202 -12.91 18.67 3.84
CA GLY A 202 -13.08 18.21 2.46
C GLY A 202 -12.03 17.16 2.10
N GLY A 203 -12.10 16.62 0.90
CA GLY A 203 -11.11 15.66 0.40
C GLY A 203 -10.12 16.30 -0.56
N PHE A 204 -8.99 15.65 -0.79
CA PHE A 204 -8.04 15.99 -1.84
C PHE A 204 -7.51 14.72 -2.52
N VAL A 205 -6.87 14.91 -3.66
CA VAL A 205 -6.38 13.81 -4.50
C VAL A 205 -4.87 13.91 -4.63
N ILE A 206 -4.20 12.78 -4.54
CA ILE A 206 -2.77 12.62 -4.83
C ILE A 206 -2.65 11.88 -6.16
N GLU A 207 -1.94 12.47 -7.10
CA GLU A 207 -1.63 11.90 -8.42
C GLU A 207 -0.37 11.06 -8.42
#